data_12e147f8d3f820b3011b03a9cf2cd7a4
#
_entry.id   12e147f8d3f820b3011b03a9cf2cd7a4
#
_cell.length_a   1.000
_cell.length_b   1.000
_cell.length_c   1.000
_cell.angle_alpha   90.00
_cell.angle_beta   90.00
_cell.angle_gamma   90.00
#
_symmetry.space_group_name_H-M   'P 1'
#
loop_
_entity.id
_entity.type
_entity.pdbx_description
1 polymer ?
#
loop_
_entity_poly.entity_id
_entity_poly.type
_entity_poly.pdbx_seq_one_letter_code
_entity_poly.pdbx_strand_id
1 'polypeptide(L)'
;MISKLKALGSEIVYQEGLAGAVGGMFWRFLVADDPTVDRYIVRDSDSRLNARDRFAVEEWIVSGKCIHNCRDHVNHVRTMNGGMWGGRKGCIPAPTIAKRAANFGKDKYMQDIYFLEQIIWPLIKDDQMSHDAYSCFKFPNARPFPTQRDENYQHVGQVFFEDDSPRMNDIDKFIRGKQNDPRCRPGNHQDWVYA
;
A
#
# COMPACT_ATOMS: atom_id res chain seq x y z
N MET A 1 -6.16 -0.40 -25.11
CA MET A 1 -5.79 -0.71 -23.72
C MET A 1 -6.92 -1.40 -22.95
N ILE A 2 -8.10 -0.79 -22.78
CA ILE A 2 -9.24 -1.37 -22.02
C ILE A 2 -9.62 -2.78 -22.47
N SER A 3 -9.77 -3.02 -23.79
CA SER A 3 -10.11 -4.35 -24.34
C SER A 3 -9.08 -5.42 -23.97
N LYS A 4 -7.80 -5.06 -23.94
CA LYS A 4 -6.71 -5.96 -23.53
C LYS A 4 -6.79 -6.30 -22.04
N LEU A 5 -7.08 -5.31 -21.18
CA LEU A 5 -7.26 -5.54 -19.75
C LEU A 5 -8.45 -6.47 -19.49
N LYS A 6 -9.59 -6.22 -20.14
CA LYS A 6 -10.76 -7.11 -20.03
C LYS A 6 -10.46 -8.55 -20.47
N ALA A 7 -9.70 -8.73 -21.56
CA ALA A 7 -9.28 -10.06 -22.04
C ALA A 7 -8.37 -10.79 -21.03
N LEU A 8 -7.67 -10.05 -20.17
CA LEU A 8 -6.86 -10.57 -19.06
C LEU A 8 -7.66 -10.80 -17.77
N GLY A 9 -9.00 -10.65 -17.82
CA GLY A 9 -9.87 -10.86 -16.66
C GLY A 9 -10.05 -9.65 -15.75
N SER A 10 -9.56 -8.47 -16.17
CA SER A 10 -9.73 -7.26 -15.36
C SER A 10 -11.17 -6.75 -15.46
N GLU A 11 -11.77 -6.44 -14.32
CA GLU A 11 -12.98 -5.62 -14.24
C GLU A 11 -12.63 -4.15 -14.46
N ILE A 12 -13.41 -3.45 -15.28
CA ILE A 12 -13.22 -2.04 -15.57
C ILE A 12 -14.37 -1.26 -15.00
N VAL A 13 -14.09 -0.50 -13.95
CA VAL A 13 -15.08 0.37 -13.29
C VAL A 13 -14.84 1.80 -13.73
N TYR A 14 -15.84 2.39 -14.37
CA TYR A 14 -15.81 3.81 -14.75
C TYR A 14 -16.28 4.65 -13.58
N GLN A 15 -15.50 5.63 -13.19
CA GLN A 15 -15.82 6.53 -12.10
C GLN A 15 -16.23 7.91 -12.62
N GLU A 16 -17.41 8.35 -12.18
CA GLU A 16 -17.87 9.72 -12.32
C GLU A 16 -17.91 10.35 -10.91
N GLY A 17 -17.40 11.54 -10.77
CA GLY A 17 -17.35 12.22 -9.48
C GLY A 17 -15.93 12.28 -8.88
N LEU A 18 -15.83 12.75 -7.64
CA LEU A 18 -14.59 13.11 -6.98
C LEU A 18 -13.72 14.05 -7.86
N ALA A 19 -14.39 15.08 -8.43
CA ALA A 19 -13.75 16.08 -9.28
C ALA A 19 -12.60 16.79 -8.53
N GLY A 20 -11.68 17.36 -9.29
CA GLY A 20 -10.47 18.03 -8.78
C GLY A 20 -9.23 17.54 -9.50
N ALA A 21 -8.16 18.33 -9.48
CA ALA A 21 -6.93 18.06 -10.25
C ALA A 21 -6.30 16.68 -9.90
N VAL A 22 -6.51 16.18 -8.69
CA VAL A 22 -6.01 14.87 -8.22
C VAL A 22 -7.15 13.91 -7.83
N GLY A 23 -8.37 14.19 -8.25
CA GLY A 23 -9.55 13.36 -7.93
C GLY A 23 -9.38 11.89 -8.28
N GLY A 24 -8.76 11.59 -9.43
CA GLY A 24 -8.46 10.23 -9.87
C GLY A 24 -7.59 9.42 -8.91
N MET A 25 -6.76 10.08 -8.10
CA MET A 25 -5.94 9.40 -7.10
C MET A 25 -6.77 8.78 -5.96
N PHE A 26 -8.00 9.26 -5.75
CA PHE A 26 -8.92 8.71 -4.76
C PHE A 26 -9.70 7.50 -5.26
N TRP A 27 -9.86 7.34 -6.58
CA TRP A 27 -10.67 6.27 -7.16
C TRP A 27 -10.19 4.88 -6.74
N ARG A 28 -8.89 4.69 -6.59
CA ARG A 28 -8.30 3.43 -6.14
C ARG A 28 -8.75 3.00 -4.73
N PHE A 29 -9.27 3.94 -3.92
CA PHE A 29 -9.75 3.64 -2.58
C PHE A 29 -11.21 3.18 -2.55
N LEU A 30 -11.98 3.42 -3.62
CA LEU A 30 -13.41 3.14 -3.69
C LEU A 30 -13.74 1.65 -3.68
N VAL A 31 -12.78 0.79 -3.96
CA VAL A 31 -12.92 -0.66 -3.81
C VAL A 31 -13.30 -1.06 -2.38
N ALA A 32 -12.94 -0.26 -1.38
CA ALA A 32 -13.33 -0.48 0.01
C ALA A 32 -14.83 -0.31 0.28
N ASP A 33 -15.53 0.39 -0.60
CA ASP A 33 -16.98 0.64 -0.52
C ASP A 33 -17.79 -0.40 -1.32
N ASP A 34 -17.12 -1.27 -2.10
CA ASP A 34 -17.78 -2.26 -2.95
C ASP A 34 -18.37 -3.39 -2.10
N PRO A 35 -19.70 -3.57 -2.10
CA PRO A 35 -20.34 -4.61 -1.30
C PRO A 35 -20.07 -6.03 -1.79
N THR A 36 -19.54 -6.21 -3.00
CA THR A 36 -19.23 -7.52 -3.58
C THR A 36 -17.81 -7.99 -3.30
N VAL A 37 -16.93 -7.08 -2.80
CA VAL A 37 -15.52 -7.37 -2.52
C VAL A 37 -15.32 -7.65 -1.04
N ASP A 38 -14.97 -8.88 -0.70
CA ASP A 38 -14.71 -9.27 0.70
C ASP A 38 -13.34 -8.83 1.22
N ARG A 39 -12.35 -8.78 0.32
CA ARG A 39 -10.97 -8.40 0.65
C ARG A 39 -10.29 -7.75 -0.55
N TYR A 40 -9.54 -6.70 -0.31
CA TYR A 40 -8.88 -5.92 -1.37
C TYR A 40 -7.47 -5.51 -0.98
N ILE A 41 -6.62 -5.29 -1.97
CA ILE A 41 -5.36 -4.56 -1.86
C ILE A 41 -5.37 -3.40 -2.86
N VAL A 42 -4.84 -2.27 -2.45
CA VAL A 42 -4.67 -1.07 -3.27
C VAL A 42 -3.20 -0.98 -3.67
N ARG A 43 -2.94 -0.96 -4.98
CA ARG A 43 -1.59 -0.81 -5.55
C ARG A 43 -1.61 0.21 -6.68
N ASP A 44 -0.49 0.88 -6.87
CA ASP A 44 -0.31 1.79 -8.00
C ASP A 44 -0.17 1.00 -9.30
N SER A 45 -0.73 1.51 -10.40
CA SER A 45 -0.77 0.82 -11.70
C SER A 45 0.62 0.68 -12.36
N ASP A 46 1.57 1.50 -11.95
CA ASP A 46 2.96 1.46 -12.34
C ASP A 46 3.82 0.57 -11.43
N SER A 47 3.23 -0.09 -10.44
CA SER A 47 3.93 -1.10 -9.65
C SER A 47 3.68 -2.52 -10.15
N ARG A 48 4.49 -3.46 -9.68
CA ARG A 48 4.34 -4.90 -9.95
C ARG A 48 4.27 -5.67 -8.65
N LEU A 49 3.34 -6.63 -8.60
CA LEU A 49 3.27 -7.56 -7.48
C LEU A 49 4.48 -8.49 -7.50
N ASN A 50 5.07 -8.72 -6.34
CA ASN A 50 6.21 -9.60 -6.17
C ASN A 50 5.98 -10.59 -5.02
N ALA A 51 6.90 -11.53 -4.83
CA ALA A 51 6.79 -12.55 -3.78
C ALA A 51 6.72 -11.92 -2.38
N ARG A 52 7.49 -10.85 -2.15
CA ARG A 52 7.52 -10.13 -0.87
C ARG A 52 6.15 -9.51 -0.53
N ASP A 53 5.49 -8.91 -1.52
CA ASP A 53 4.12 -8.39 -1.36
C ASP A 53 3.14 -9.52 -1.05
N ARG A 54 3.20 -10.61 -1.82
CA ARG A 54 2.34 -11.78 -1.62
C ARG A 54 2.46 -12.34 -0.21
N PHE A 55 3.65 -12.61 0.28
CA PHE A 55 3.84 -13.19 1.61
C PHE A 55 3.39 -12.24 2.72
N ALA A 56 3.58 -10.93 2.56
CA ALA A 56 3.07 -9.94 3.50
C ALA A 56 1.53 -9.94 3.54
N VAL A 57 0.89 -10.04 2.38
CA VAL A 57 -0.58 -10.16 2.28
C VAL A 57 -1.08 -11.47 2.91
N GLU A 58 -0.41 -12.59 2.65
CA GLU A 58 -0.77 -13.90 3.24
C GLU A 58 -0.67 -13.86 4.78
N GLU A 59 0.38 -13.27 5.33
CA GLU A 59 0.51 -13.08 6.79
C GLU A 59 -0.61 -12.22 7.36
N TRP A 60 -0.95 -11.12 6.68
CA TRP A 60 -2.09 -10.30 7.07
C TRP A 60 -3.40 -11.09 7.04
N ILE A 61 -3.64 -11.90 6.02
CA ILE A 61 -4.85 -12.73 5.92
C ILE A 61 -4.97 -13.67 7.12
N VAL A 62 -3.88 -14.34 7.48
CA VAL A 62 -3.82 -15.27 8.61
C VAL A 62 -4.02 -14.55 9.95
N SER A 63 -3.54 -13.31 10.08
CA SER A 63 -3.67 -12.54 11.31
C SER A 63 -5.11 -12.17 11.68
N GLY A 64 -6.03 -12.21 10.73
CA GLY A 64 -7.41 -11.78 10.91
C GLY A 64 -7.60 -10.28 11.08
N LYS A 65 -6.54 -9.48 11.02
CA LYS A 65 -6.62 -8.02 11.14
C LYS A 65 -7.43 -7.38 10.01
N CYS A 66 -8.10 -6.29 10.33
CA CYS A 66 -8.98 -5.57 9.41
C CYS A 66 -8.25 -4.94 8.24
N ILE A 67 -7.17 -4.25 8.53
CA ILE A 67 -6.42 -3.46 7.54
C ILE A 67 -4.98 -3.96 7.45
N HIS A 68 -4.45 -3.92 6.25
CA HIS A 68 -3.04 -4.15 5.93
C HIS A 68 -2.38 -2.88 5.42
N ASN A 69 -1.18 -2.59 5.92
CA ASN A 69 -0.32 -1.51 5.44
C ASN A 69 1.07 -2.04 5.09
N CYS A 70 1.71 -1.42 4.08
CA CYS A 70 3.10 -1.72 3.74
C CYS A 70 3.94 -0.43 3.70
N ARG A 71 5.17 -0.52 4.24
CA ARG A 71 6.20 0.51 4.18
C ARG A 71 7.54 -0.15 3.87
N ASP A 72 7.84 -0.30 2.59
CA ASP A 72 8.98 -1.08 2.11
C ASP A 72 10.06 -0.24 1.38
N HIS A 73 10.00 1.06 1.54
CA HIS A 73 10.98 2.00 1.01
C HIS A 73 11.30 3.07 2.07
N VAL A 74 12.50 3.61 2.07
CA VAL A 74 12.90 4.62 3.07
C VAL A 74 12.02 5.88 3.05
N ASN A 75 11.37 6.17 1.92
CA ASN A 75 10.43 7.28 1.79
C ASN A 75 8.99 6.91 2.15
N HIS A 76 8.69 5.64 2.45
CA HIS A 76 7.37 5.21 2.91
C HIS A 76 7.21 5.43 4.42
N VAL A 77 7.35 6.68 4.86
CA VAL A 77 7.40 7.06 6.28
C VAL A 77 6.08 7.59 6.83
N ARG A 78 4.98 7.42 6.08
CA ARG A 78 3.66 7.87 6.48
C ARG A 78 2.84 6.77 7.15
N THR A 79 1.81 7.14 7.89
CA THR A 79 0.89 6.18 8.51
C THR A 79 0.28 5.25 7.49
N MET A 80 -0.14 5.81 6.34
CA MET A 80 -0.62 5.07 5.17
C MET A 80 -0.03 5.66 3.90
N ASN A 81 0.28 4.82 2.91
CA ASN A 81 0.71 5.24 1.58
C ASN A 81 -0.36 4.82 0.56
N GLY A 82 -0.62 5.66 -0.44
CA GLY A 82 -1.76 5.52 -1.35
C GLY A 82 -1.90 4.17 -2.04
N GLY A 83 -0.81 3.63 -2.55
CA GLY A 83 -0.76 2.32 -3.24
C GLY A 83 -0.24 1.16 -2.38
N MET A 84 -0.27 1.26 -1.06
CA MET A 84 0.45 0.35 -0.17
C MET A 84 -0.41 -0.17 0.99
N TRP A 85 -1.69 -0.37 0.76
CA TRP A 85 -2.60 -0.86 1.80
C TRP A 85 -3.67 -1.80 1.26
N GLY A 86 -4.45 -2.36 2.14
CA GLY A 86 -5.59 -3.21 1.84
C GLY A 86 -6.53 -3.33 3.03
N GLY A 87 -7.65 -4.00 2.85
CA GLY A 87 -8.63 -4.17 3.90
C GLY A 87 -9.63 -5.27 3.62
N ARG A 88 -10.44 -5.56 4.64
CA ARG A 88 -11.61 -6.43 4.53
C ARG A 88 -12.88 -5.59 4.49
N LYS A 89 -13.90 -6.15 3.89
CA LYS A 89 -15.26 -5.60 3.89
C LYS A 89 -15.70 -5.24 5.33
N GLY A 90 -16.29 -4.06 5.46
CA GLY A 90 -16.83 -3.58 6.74
C GLY A 90 -15.82 -3.04 7.74
N CYS A 91 -14.53 -3.07 7.44
CA CYS A 91 -13.50 -2.59 8.34
C CYS A 91 -13.41 -1.07 8.45
N ILE A 92 -13.84 -0.35 7.43
CA ILE A 92 -13.97 1.11 7.49
C ILE A 92 -15.44 1.41 7.82
N PRO A 93 -15.72 2.01 9.01
CA PRO A 93 -17.09 2.27 9.43
C PRO A 93 -17.76 3.34 8.54
N ALA A 94 -19.08 3.37 8.56
CA ALA A 94 -19.84 4.42 7.89
C ALA A 94 -19.42 5.83 8.36
N PRO A 95 -19.52 6.86 7.48
CA PRO A 95 -19.92 6.80 6.08
C PRO A 95 -18.81 6.19 5.19
N THR A 96 -19.18 5.83 3.94
CA THR A 96 -18.29 5.26 2.92
C THR A 96 -17.07 6.16 2.60
N ILE A 97 -16.02 5.59 2.03
CA ILE A 97 -14.86 6.35 1.54
C ILE A 97 -15.28 7.41 0.54
N ALA A 98 -16.16 7.07 -0.41
CA ALA A 98 -16.69 8.02 -1.38
C ALA A 98 -17.32 9.25 -0.72
N LYS A 99 -18.17 9.05 0.30
CA LYS A 99 -18.80 10.15 1.04
C LYS A 99 -17.79 10.99 1.83
N ARG A 100 -16.80 10.37 2.44
CA ARG A 100 -15.71 11.08 3.14
C ARG A 100 -14.84 11.87 2.18
N ALA A 101 -14.46 11.28 1.05
CA ALA A 101 -13.63 11.91 0.02
C ALA A 101 -14.37 13.06 -0.68
N ALA A 102 -15.72 13.01 -0.80
CA ALA A 102 -16.48 14.07 -1.44
C ALA A 102 -16.22 15.45 -0.81
N ASN A 103 -16.05 15.50 0.51
CA ASN A 103 -15.83 16.73 1.28
C ASN A 103 -14.35 17.05 1.54
N PHE A 104 -13.42 16.26 0.99
CA PHE A 104 -11.98 16.46 1.17
C PHE A 104 -11.40 17.19 -0.07
N GLY A 105 -10.37 18.04 0.15
CA GLY A 105 -9.71 18.75 -0.93
C GLY A 105 -9.04 17.80 -1.93
N LYS A 106 -9.14 18.11 -3.24
CA LYS A 106 -8.63 17.27 -4.34
C LYS A 106 -7.87 18.08 -5.40
N ASP A 107 -7.35 19.25 -5.02
CA ASP A 107 -6.77 20.19 -5.97
C ASP A 107 -5.24 20.20 -5.95
N LYS A 108 -4.63 19.57 -4.95
CA LYS A 108 -3.18 19.55 -4.76
C LYS A 108 -2.64 18.14 -4.69
N TYR A 109 -1.44 17.94 -5.20
CA TYR A 109 -0.69 16.69 -5.05
C TYR A 109 -0.60 16.28 -3.57
N MET A 110 -0.61 14.98 -3.29
CA MET A 110 -0.60 14.37 -1.96
C MET A 110 -1.92 14.48 -1.15
N GLN A 111 -2.98 15.06 -1.69
CA GLN A 111 -4.26 15.17 -0.96
C GLN A 111 -4.87 13.78 -0.65
N ASP A 112 -4.68 12.81 -1.52
CA ASP A 112 -5.06 11.42 -1.31
C ASP A 112 -4.34 10.80 -0.09
N ILE A 113 -3.06 11.11 0.09
CA ILE A 113 -2.28 10.65 1.24
C ILE A 113 -2.75 11.35 2.53
N TYR A 114 -2.97 12.67 2.48
CA TYR A 114 -3.51 13.40 3.63
C TYR A 114 -4.91 12.92 4.01
N PHE A 115 -5.73 12.55 3.03
CA PHE A 115 -7.03 11.93 3.28
C PHE A 115 -6.88 10.61 4.05
N LEU A 116 -5.98 9.74 3.63
CA LEU A 116 -5.71 8.49 4.34
C LEU A 116 -5.21 8.75 5.77
N GLU A 117 -4.29 9.69 5.96
CA GLU A 117 -3.72 10.01 7.28
C GLU A 117 -4.73 10.67 8.23
N GLN A 118 -5.51 11.61 7.74
CA GLN A 118 -6.37 12.45 8.58
C GLN A 118 -7.76 11.86 8.79
N ILE A 119 -8.28 11.14 7.80
CA ILE A 119 -9.66 10.66 7.79
C ILE A 119 -9.75 9.15 8.01
N ILE A 120 -8.92 8.36 7.36
CA ILE A 120 -9.02 6.90 7.41
C ILE A 120 -8.20 6.32 8.57
N TRP A 121 -6.94 6.72 8.72
CA TRP A 121 -6.05 6.20 9.74
C TRP A 121 -6.64 6.24 11.17
N PRO A 122 -7.25 7.33 11.65
CA PRO A 122 -7.83 7.36 12.99
C PRO A 122 -8.90 6.29 13.24
N LEU A 123 -9.57 5.84 12.19
CA LEU A 123 -10.64 4.84 12.28
C LEU A 123 -10.16 3.40 12.37
N ILE A 124 -8.95 3.14 11.86
CA ILE A 124 -8.48 1.77 11.59
C ILE A 124 -7.18 1.40 12.34
N LYS A 125 -6.50 2.36 12.96
CA LYS A 125 -5.15 2.20 13.53
C LYS A 125 -5.05 1.09 14.58
N ASP A 126 -6.13 0.79 15.27
CA ASP A 126 -6.13 -0.19 16.38
C ASP A 126 -6.39 -1.63 15.88
N ASP A 127 -6.94 -1.80 14.67
CA ASP A 127 -7.16 -3.12 14.07
C ASP A 127 -6.49 -3.24 12.68
N GLN A 128 -5.19 -3.00 12.66
CA GLN A 128 -4.38 -3.10 11.45
C GLN A 128 -3.11 -3.91 11.70
N MET A 129 -2.54 -4.44 10.61
CA MET A 129 -1.20 -4.99 10.53
C MET A 129 -0.38 -4.15 9.57
N SER A 130 0.79 -3.71 9.98
CA SER A 130 1.74 -3.02 9.10
C SER A 130 3.01 -3.83 8.91
N HIS A 131 3.39 -4.10 7.66
CA HIS A 131 4.74 -4.55 7.34
C HIS A 131 5.62 -3.34 7.06
N ASP A 132 6.76 -3.24 7.73
CA ASP A 132 7.62 -2.07 7.69
C ASP A 132 9.09 -2.45 7.73
N ALA A 133 9.84 -2.09 6.69
CA ALA A 133 11.26 -2.44 6.58
C ALA A 133 12.20 -1.43 7.25
N TYR A 134 11.78 -0.16 7.45
CA TYR A 134 12.70 0.91 7.86
C TYR A 134 12.22 1.76 9.03
N SER A 135 10.94 1.80 9.32
CA SER A 135 10.35 2.71 10.31
C SER A 135 9.39 2.04 11.30
N CYS A 136 9.54 0.72 11.50
CA CYS A 136 8.70 -0.09 12.39
C CYS A 136 8.62 0.47 13.82
N PHE A 137 9.65 1.16 14.29
CA PHE A 137 9.68 1.77 15.62
C PHE A 137 8.84 3.06 15.77
N LYS A 138 8.37 3.61 14.64
CA LYS A 138 7.52 4.81 14.64
C LYS A 138 6.03 4.50 14.75
N PHE A 139 5.64 3.29 14.33
CA PHE A 139 4.23 2.96 14.17
C PHE A 139 3.84 1.79 15.05
N PRO A 140 2.76 1.91 15.84
CA PRO A 140 2.23 0.82 16.64
C PRO A 140 1.89 -0.38 15.75
N ASN A 141 2.11 -1.58 16.27
CA ASN A 141 1.80 -2.84 15.58
C ASN A 141 2.51 -3.05 14.23
N ALA A 142 3.58 -2.28 13.95
CA ALA A 142 4.44 -2.54 12.81
C ALA A 142 5.32 -3.78 13.08
N ARG A 143 5.53 -4.57 12.02
CA ARG A 143 6.37 -5.76 12.05
C ARG A 143 7.25 -5.85 10.82
N PRO A 144 8.34 -6.61 10.89
CA PRO A 144 9.17 -6.87 9.73
C PRO A 144 8.40 -7.55 8.61
N PHE A 145 8.86 -7.43 7.39
CA PHE A 145 8.41 -8.29 6.30
C PHE A 145 8.80 -9.76 6.55
N PRO A 146 7.96 -10.71 6.13
CA PRO A 146 8.22 -12.14 6.36
C PRO A 146 9.26 -12.75 5.41
N THR A 147 9.84 -11.95 4.51
CA THR A 147 10.85 -12.39 3.54
C THR A 147 12.04 -11.46 3.55
N GLN A 148 13.21 -12.01 3.31
CA GLN A 148 14.38 -11.23 2.96
C GLN A 148 14.15 -10.52 1.61
N ARG A 149 14.77 -9.38 1.40
CA ARG A 149 14.80 -8.70 0.10
C ARG A 149 15.64 -9.53 -0.88
N ASP A 150 15.22 -9.58 -2.12
CA ASP A 150 15.97 -10.29 -3.17
C ASP A 150 17.26 -9.54 -3.57
N GLU A 151 18.08 -10.17 -4.42
CA GLU A 151 19.34 -9.62 -4.91
C GLU A 151 19.17 -8.35 -5.75
N ASN A 152 17.97 -8.16 -6.34
CA ASN A 152 17.61 -6.98 -7.12
C ASN A 152 17.05 -5.84 -6.25
N TYR A 153 16.96 -6.06 -4.95
CA TYR A 153 16.40 -5.10 -3.99
C TYR A 153 14.97 -4.68 -4.29
N GLN A 154 14.18 -5.57 -4.91
CA GLN A 154 12.77 -5.29 -5.16
C GLN A 154 12.03 -4.96 -3.87
N HIS A 155 11.13 -3.99 -3.96
CA HIS A 155 10.30 -3.57 -2.84
C HIS A 155 8.83 -3.51 -3.23
N VAL A 156 7.96 -3.60 -2.24
CA VAL A 156 6.52 -3.44 -2.45
C VAL A 156 6.24 -2.00 -2.85
N GLY A 157 5.49 -1.81 -3.94
CA GLY A 157 5.22 -0.50 -4.52
C GLY A 157 6.35 0.06 -5.40
N GLN A 158 7.29 -0.78 -5.83
CA GLN A 158 8.33 -0.37 -6.77
C GLN A 158 7.72 0.07 -8.10
N VAL A 159 8.18 1.20 -8.60
CA VAL A 159 7.75 1.77 -9.88
C VAL A 159 8.47 1.09 -11.04
N PHE A 160 7.71 0.83 -12.10
CA PHE A 160 8.18 0.31 -13.38
C PHE A 160 7.79 1.27 -14.50
N PHE A 161 8.63 1.34 -15.53
CA PHE A 161 8.34 2.07 -16.75
C PHE A 161 7.40 1.28 -17.68
N GLU A 162 6.97 1.90 -18.78
CA GLU A 162 6.05 1.30 -19.76
C GLU A 162 6.63 0.04 -20.44
N ASP A 163 7.94 -0.09 -20.49
CA ASP A 163 8.67 -1.24 -21.06
C ASP A 163 8.92 -2.36 -20.04
N ASP A 164 8.26 -2.29 -18.87
CA ASP A 164 8.44 -3.19 -17.73
C ASP A 164 9.84 -3.15 -17.09
N SER A 165 10.68 -2.18 -17.42
CA SER A 165 11.94 -1.99 -16.71
C SER A 165 11.71 -1.30 -15.35
N PRO A 166 12.37 -1.73 -14.27
CA PRO A 166 12.25 -1.12 -12.96
C PRO A 166 12.91 0.27 -12.95
N ARG A 167 12.32 1.21 -12.20
CA ARG A 167 12.92 2.51 -11.95
C ARG A 167 14.09 2.37 -10.97
N MET A 168 15.27 2.02 -11.50
CA MET A 168 16.46 1.69 -10.71
C MET A 168 16.95 2.82 -9.81
N ASN A 169 16.68 4.07 -10.15
CA ASN A 169 17.07 5.21 -9.32
C ASN A 169 16.49 5.13 -7.89
N ASP A 170 15.31 4.57 -7.72
CA ASP A 170 14.70 4.38 -6.40
C ASP A 170 15.46 3.32 -5.57
N ILE A 171 15.93 2.28 -6.25
CA ILE A 171 16.71 1.22 -5.64
C ILE A 171 18.13 1.70 -5.34
N ASP A 172 18.84 2.20 -6.35
CA ASP A 172 20.27 2.50 -6.25
C ASP A 172 20.56 3.66 -5.28
N LYS A 173 19.68 4.66 -5.26
CA LYS A 173 19.84 5.83 -4.40
C LYS A 173 19.37 5.62 -2.97
N PHE A 174 18.34 4.83 -2.75
CA PHE A 174 17.62 4.81 -1.49
C PHE A 174 17.61 3.45 -0.77
N ILE A 175 17.74 2.33 -1.48
CA ILE A 175 17.61 0.99 -0.89
C ILE A 175 18.92 0.22 -0.92
N ARG A 176 19.62 0.19 -2.05
CA ARG A 176 20.85 -0.60 -2.21
C ARG A 176 21.89 -0.23 -1.14
N GLY A 177 22.31 -1.23 -0.38
CA GLY A 177 23.25 -1.04 0.72
C GLY A 177 22.68 -0.33 1.95
N LYS A 178 21.39 0.02 1.95
CA LYS A 178 20.71 0.60 3.10
C LYS A 178 20.31 -0.49 4.08
N GLN A 179 20.99 -0.54 5.21
CA GLN A 179 20.61 -1.44 6.30
C GLN A 179 19.35 -0.95 7.01
N ASN A 180 18.49 -1.90 7.34
CA ASN A 180 17.32 -1.63 8.18
C ASN A 180 17.70 -1.62 9.67
N ASP A 181 16.91 -0.91 10.47
CA ASP A 181 17.05 -0.92 11.93
C ASP A 181 16.87 -2.36 12.45
N PRO A 182 17.71 -2.84 13.41
CA PRO A 182 17.53 -4.17 14.00
C PRO A 182 16.11 -4.44 14.53
N ARG A 183 15.41 -3.40 15.00
CA ARG A 183 14.00 -3.51 15.45
C ARG A 183 13.02 -3.83 14.31
N CYS A 184 13.42 -3.58 13.07
CA CYS A 184 12.64 -3.87 11.87
C CYS A 184 13.04 -5.18 11.20
N ARG A 185 13.82 -6.03 11.87
CA ARG A 185 14.18 -7.37 11.40
C ARG A 185 13.35 -8.44 12.09
N PRO A 186 13.01 -9.55 11.44
CA PRO A 186 12.37 -10.66 12.12
C PRO A 186 13.22 -11.18 13.29
N GLY A 187 12.60 -11.53 14.40
CA GLY A 187 13.33 -11.94 15.60
C GLY A 187 14.23 -13.17 15.41
N ASN A 188 13.83 -14.07 14.51
CA ASN A 188 14.57 -15.27 14.11
C ASN A 188 15.56 -15.02 12.95
N HIS A 189 15.61 -13.81 12.38
CA HIS A 189 16.44 -13.44 11.23
C HIS A 189 17.09 -12.07 11.41
N GLN A 190 17.83 -11.90 12.49
CA GLN A 190 18.55 -10.66 12.76
C GLN A 190 19.71 -10.39 11.77
N ASP A 191 20.11 -11.43 11.03
CA ASP A 191 21.06 -11.39 9.91
C ASP A 191 20.49 -10.77 8.63
N TRP A 192 19.18 -10.58 8.53
CA TRP A 192 18.52 -9.92 7.39
C TRP A 192 18.70 -8.40 7.43
N VAL A 193 19.93 -7.96 7.30
CA VAL A 193 20.29 -6.53 7.45
C VAL A 193 19.80 -5.64 6.31
N TYR A 194 19.40 -6.22 5.18
CA TYR A 194 18.87 -5.54 4.00
C TYR A 194 17.41 -5.93 3.71
N ALA A 195 16.66 -6.33 4.71
CA ALA A 195 15.29 -6.79 4.56
C ALA A 195 14.30 -5.68 4.18
#